data_549ebdbaa5d2e3c6f7330b506cda7e1e
#
_entry.id   549ebdbaa5d2e3c6f7330b506cda7e1e
#
_cell.length_a   1.000
_cell.length_b   1.000
_cell.length_c   1.000
_cell.angle_alpha   90.00
_cell.angle_beta   90.00
_cell.angle_gamma   90.00
#
_symmetry.space_group_name_H-M   'P 1'
#
loop_
_entity.id
_entity.type
_entity.pdbx_description
1 polymer ?
#
loop_
_entity_poly.entity_id
_entity_poly.type
_entity_poly.pdbx_seq_one_letter_code
_entity_poly.pdbx_strand_id
1 'polypeptide(L)'
;MSKMNYTLLCDFYELTMANGYFELNKGNEISYFDLFFRKVPDGGGFAIAAGLEQVIEYIKDLEFTDEDIKYLEHKKLFSKEFLEYLRTFRFTGDIYAVPEGTPVFPGEPLLTVRAPAVEAQFIETYLLLCLNHQSLIATKANRVVRAAQGRPVMEFGSRRAQGSDGAILGARAAYIGGCAATACTISDKNFGIPATGTMAHSWVQMFDTEYEAFESYCRLYPTNATLLVDTYDVLGSGIPNAIRAFDNVLKPLGIKKCGIRLDSGDITYLSKKARKMLDEAGYTECKIVVSNSLDETIIRDIILQGARIDVFGVGERLITAKSNPVFGGVYKLVAVEKSGTVVPKIKISENPEKITNPHFKKVYRIFEKETGTAIADLLCVHDEVIDESKPLELFDPVQTWKKKTVTNFFAKELLVPIFKNGECVYKSPDIDEIQKYCKEQIMTLWDEVKRFENPHKYYVDLSDKLWNIKNDLLMKRGRKE
;
A
#
# COMPACT_ATOMS: atom_id res chain seq x y z
N MET A 1 11.12 -14.26 -20.19
CA MET A 1 10.11 -15.17 -19.60
C MET A 1 8.77 -14.75 -20.19
N SER A 2 7.94 -15.70 -20.66
CA SER A 2 6.56 -15.40 -21.02
C SER A 2 5.87 -14.81 -19.77
N LYS A 3 5.04 -13.76 -19.95
CA LYS A 3 4.23 -13.19 -18.85
C LYS A 3 3.41 -14.34 -18.26
N MET A 4 3.48 -14.53 -16.93
CA MET A 4 2.70 -15.58 -16.28
C MET A 4 1.21 -15.20 -16.36
N ASN A 5 0.38 -16.16 -16.80
CA ASN A 5 -1.07 -15.99 -16.78
C ASN A 5 -1.57 -16.30 -15.37
N TYR A 6 -2.18 -15.32 -14.70
CA TYR A 6 -2.70 -15.46 -13.34
C TYR A 6 -4.20 -15.79 -13.30
N THR A 7 -4.82 -16.19 -14.41
CA THR A 7 -6.26 -16.49 -14.47
C THR A 7 -6.67 -17.56 -13.45
N LEU A 8 -5.86 -18.60 -13.26
CA LEU A 8 -6.11 -19.65 -12.25
C LEU A 8 -5.59 -19.30 -10.85
N LEU A 9 -5.06 -18.09 -10.61
CA LEU A 9 -4.73 -17.62 -9.26
C LEU A 9 -6.01 -17.13 -8.56
N CYS A 10 -6.89 -18.07 -8.27
CA CYS A 10 -8.18 -17.89 -7.63
C CYS A 10 -8.40 -18.96 -6.58
N ASP A 11 -9.18 -18.68 -5.57
CA ASP A 11 -9.64 -19.71 -4.63
C ASP A 11 -10.60 -20.67 -5.35
N PHE A 12 -10.47 -21.97 -5.11
CA PHE A 12 -11.21 -22.98 -5.86
C PHE A 12 -12.74 -22.85 -5.72
N TYR A 13 -13.22 -22.28 -4.61
CA TYR A 13 -14.65 -22.02 -4.43
C TYR A 13 -15.19 -20.98 -5.44
N GLU A 14 -14.38 -20.08 -5.94
CA GLU A 14 -14.78 -19.10 -6.95
C GLU A 14 -15.20 -19.82 -8.24
N LEU A 15 -14.44 -20.83 -8.67
CA LEU A 15 -14.78 -21.66 -9.82
C LEU A 15 -16.02 -22.51 -9.57
N THR A 16 -16.16 -23.13 -8.40
CA THR A 16 -17.35 -23.95 -8.09
C THR A 16 -18.60 -23.12 -7.95
N MET A 17 -18.51 -21.91 -7.37
CA MET A 17 -19.63 -20.96 -7.33
C MET A 17 -19.98 -20.43 -8.72
N ALA A 18 -18.96 -20.09 -9.53
CA ALA A 18 -19.15 -19.62 -10.90
C ALA A 18 -19.92 -20.68 -11.74
N ASN A 19 -19.50 -21.95 -11.68
CA ASN A 19 -20.23 -23.04 -12.31
C ASN A 19 -21.67 -23.14 -11.78
N GLY A 20 -21.87 -23.05 -10.46
CA GLY A 20 -23.19 -23.05 -9.86
C GLY A 20 -24.08 -21.91 -10.33
N TYR A 21 -23.56 -20.70 -10.43
CA TYR A 21 -24.28 -19.54 -10.98
C TYR A 21 -24.62 -19.74 -12.45
N PHE A 22 -23.70 -20.30 -13.23
CA PHE A 22 -23.93 -20.60 -14.65
C PHE A 22 -25.06 -21.61 -14.82
N GLU A 23 -25.00 -22.78 -14.15
CA GLU A 23 -25.99 -23.86 -14.22
C GLU A 23 -27.39 -23.42 -13.76
N LEU A 24 -27.46 -22.53 -12.77
CA LEU A 24 -28.72 -22.02 -12.24
C LEU A 24 -29.25 -20.78 -12.97
N ASN A 25 -28.68 -20.42 -14.13
CA ASN A 25 -29.01 -19.23 -14.90
C ASN A 25 -28.93 -17.90 -14.10
N LYS A 26 -28.04 -17.86 -13.12
CA LYS A 26 -27.74 -16.66 -12.32
C LYS A 26 -26.44 -15.96 -12.73
N GLY A 27 -25.70 -16.55 -13.61
CA GLY A 27 -24.38 -16.09 -14.00
C GLY A 27 -24.37 -14.67 -14.57
N ASN A 28 -25.44 -14.30 -15.29
CA ASN A 28 -25.61 -12.99 -15.92
C ASN A 28 -26.35 -11.96 -15.03
N GLU A 29 -26.80 -12.34 -13.82
CA GLU A 29 -27.39 -11.37 -12.88
C GLU A 29 -26.31 -10.36 -12.47
N ILE A 30 -26.57 -9.07 -12.67
CA ILE A 30 -25.61 -8.03 -12.25
C ILE A 30 -25.53 -7.99 -10.75
N SER A 31 -24.31 -8.06 -10.25
CA SER A 31 -23.97 -8.06 -8.83
C SER A 31 -22.98 -6.94 -8.51
N TYR A 32 -23.03 -6.46 -7.29
CA TYR A 32 -22.17 -5.40 -6.78
C TYR A 32 -21.38 -5.92 -5.60
N PHE A 33 -20.05 -5.82 -5.67
CA PHE A 33 -19.16 -6.21 -4.60
C PHE A 33 -18.27 -5.03 -4.19
N ASP A 34 -18.05 -4.89 -2.89
CA ASP A 34 -17.09 -3.96 -2.35
C ASP A 34 -15.87 -4.71 -1.79
N LEU A 35 -14.69 -4.20 -2.13
CA LEU A 35 -13.46 -4.52 -1.45
C LEU A 35 -13.17 -3.42 -0.42
N PHE A 36 -13.04 -3.78 0.86
CA PHE A 36 -12.78 -2.85 1.96
C PHE A 36 -11.99 -3.55 3.07
N PHE A 37 -11.47 -2.77 4.03
CA PHE A 37 -10.77 -3.32 5.20
C PHE A 37 -11.43 -2.85 6.51
N ARG A 38 -11.07 -3.49 7.65
CA ARG A 38 -11.76 -3.25 8.93
C ARG A 38 -10.93 -2.55 9.98
N LYS A 39 -9.60 -2.67 9.92
CA LYS A 39 -8.66 -2.09 10.90
C LYS A 39 -7.42 -1.60 10.19
N VAL A 40 -6.92 -0.44 10.61
CA VAL A 40 -5.64 0.04 10.14
C VAL A 40 -4.52 -0.78 10.79
N PRO A 41 -3.54 -1.28 10.02
CA PRO A 41 -2.37 -1.97 10.59
C PRO A 41 -1.63 -1.12 11.62
N ASP A 42 -0.99 -1.78 12.59
CA ASP A 42 -0.22 -1.15 13.68
C ASP A 42 -1.02 -0.13 14.50
N GLY A 43 -2.34 -0.23 14.55
CA GLY A 43 -3.18 0.73 15.25
C GLY A 43 -3.07 2.17 14.69
N GLY A 44 -2.68 2.31 13.43
CA GLY A 44 -2.56 3.61 12.76
C GLY A 44 -3.90 4.31 12.56
N GLY A 45 -3.88 5.60 12.26
CA GLY A 45 -5.09 6.40 12.01
C GLY A 45 -5.62 6.28 10.59
N PHE A 46 -4.81 5.84 9.63
CA PHE A 46 -5.17 5.65 8.21
C PHE A 46 -4.28 4.60 7.57
N ALA A 47 -4.74 4.05 6.44
CA ALA A 47 -3.94 3.23 5.55
C ALA A 47 -3.73 3.95 4.21
N ILE A 48 -2.85 3.45 3.34
CA ILE A 48 -2.62 3.98 2.01
C ILE A 48 -3.08 2.94 0.99
N ALA A 49 -3.96 3.32 0.08
CA ALA A 49 -4.39 2.47 -1.01
C ALA A 49 -3.26 2.28 -2.03
N ALA A 50 -2.94 1.02 -2.36
CA ALA A 50 -1.96 0.68 -3.39
C ALA A 50 -2.28 -0.70 -3.98
N GLY A 51 -1.81 -0.99 -5.20
CA GLY A 51 -2.02 -2.25 -5.91
C GLY A 51 -3.04 -2.19 -7.04
N LEU A 52 -3.61 -1.02 -7.33
CA LEU A 52 -4.60 -0.85 -8.40
C LEU A 52 -4.03 -1.12 -9.80
N GLU A 53 -2.77 -0.76 -10.05
CA GLU A 53 -2.12 -1.00 -11.34
C GLU A 53 -2.10 -2.50 -11.69
N GLN A 54 -1.75 -3.36 -10.73
CA GLN A 54 -1.73 -4.81 -10.93
C GLN A 54 -3.13 -5.40 -11.09
N VAL A 55 -4.14 -4.83 -10.44
CA VAL A 55 -5.55 -5.16 -10.70
C VAL A 55 -5.92 -4.84 -12.15
N ILE A 56 -5.55 -3.66 -12.66
CA ILE A 56 -5.82 -3.26 -14.04
C ILE A 56 -5.14 -4.20 -15.03
N GLU A 57 -3.87 -4.55 -14.79
CA GLU A 57 -3.12 -5.50 -15.64
C GLU A 57 -3.78 -6.87 -15.65
N TYR A 58 -4.16 -7.39 -14.47
CA TYR A 58 -4.83 -8.69 -14.35
C TYR A 58 -6.14 -8.73 -15.12
N ILE A 59 -7.01 -7.75 -14.97
CA ILE A 59 -8.33 -7.71 -15.64
C ILE A 59 -8.15 -7.65 -17.17
N LYS A 60 -7.15 -6.92 -17.67
CA LYS A 60 -6.84 -6.84 -19.11
C LYS A 60 -6.35 -8.17 -19.68
N ASP A 61 -5.59 -8.93 -18.90
CA ASP A 61 -4.96 -10.19 -19.31
C ASP A 61 -5.82 -11.43 -18.95
N LEU A 62 -7.00 -11.22 -18.38
CA LEU A 62 -7.84 -12.29 -17.84
C LEU A 62 -8.43 -13.14 -18.98
N GLU A 63 -7.86 -14.33 -19.17
CA GLU A 63 -8.33 -15.31 -20.15
C GLU A 63 -7.95 -16.74 -19.75
N PHE A 64 -8.87 -17.68 -19.98
CA PHE A 64 -8.58 -19.11 -19.81
C PHE A 64 -7.93 -19.66 -21.07
N THR A 65 -6.76 -20.25 -20.90
CA THR A 65 -6.07 -20.95 -22.00
C THR A 65 -6.66 -22.35 -22.21
N ASP A 66 -6.37 -22.98 -23.37
CA ASP A 66 -6.76 -24.37 -23.61
C ASP A 66 -6.15 -25.34 -22.58
N GLU A 67 -4.99 -25.02 -22.02
CA GLU A 67 -4.35 -25.81 -20.98
C GLU A 67 -5.12 -25.69 -19.66
N ASP A 68 -5.58 -24.50 -19.29
CA ASP A 68 -6.42 -24.25 -18.12
C ASP A 68 -7.74 -25.02 -18.23
N ILE A 69 -8.39 -24.99 -19.39
CA ILE A 69 -9.63 -25.71 -19.63
C ILE A 69 -9.43 -27.23 -19.50
N LYS A 70 -8.38 -27.79 -20.09
CA LYS A 70 -8.04 -29.22 -19.95
C LYS A 70 -7.77 -29.59 -18.48
N TYR A 71 -7.07 -28.72 -17.74
CA TYR A 71 -6.86 -28.92 -16.31
C TYR A 71 -8.19 -28.98 -15.54
N LEU A 72 -9.11 -28.04 -15.79
CA LEU A 72 -10.42 -28.01 -15.14
C LEU A 72 -11.30 -29.21 -15.53
N GLU A 73 -11.26 -29.65 -16.79
CA GLU A 73 -11.96 -30.84 -17.27
C GLU A 73 -11.52 -32.10 -16.51
N HIS A 74 -10.23 -32.25 -16.23
CA HIS A 74 -9.70 -33.38 -15.44
C HIS A 74 -10.23 -33.43 -13.99
N LYS A 75 -10.71 -32.31 -13.45
CA LYS A 75 -11.33 -32.26 -12.11
C LYS A 75 -12.69 -32.97 -12.07
N LYS A 76 -13.37 -33.12 -13.20
CA LYS A 76 -14.71 -33.78 -13.34
C LYS A 76 -15.79 -33.16 -12.44
N LEU A 77 -15.68 -31.87 -12.15
CA LEU A 77 -16.59 -31.12 -11.28
C LEU A 77 -17.42 -30.07 -12.05
N PHE A 78 -17.01 -29.75 -13.25
CA PHE A 78 -17.58 -28.68 -14.06
C PHE A 78 -18.33 -29.26 -15.25
N SER A 79 -19.46 -28.62 -15.63
CA SER A 79 -20.18 -29.02 -16.83
C SER A 79 -19.39 -28.70 -18.10
N LYS A 80 -19.68 -29.39 -19.19
CA LYS A 80 -19.04 -29.11 -20.48
C LYS A 80 -19.40 -27.72 -20.98
N GLU A 81 -20.64 -27.32 -20.77
CA GLU A 81 -21.19 -26.02 -21.14
C GLU A 81 -20.50 -24.88 -20.40
N PHE A 82 -20.22 -25.06 -19.12
CA PHE A 82 -19.45 -24.08 -18.34
C PHE A 82 -18.00 -23.99 -18.79
N LEU A 83 -17.35 -25.13 -19.06
CA LEU A 83 -15.98 -25.16 -19.58
C LEU A 83 -15.88 -24.46 -20.95
N GLU A 84 -16.87 -24.62 -21.79
CA GLU A 84 -16.93 -23.93 -23.10
C GLU A 84 -17.18 -22.42 -22.92
N TYR A 85 -18.02 -22.03 -21.94
CA TYR A 85 -18.18 -20.62 -21.56
C TYR A 85 -16.86 -20.00 -21.12
N LEU A 86 -16.04 -20.70 -20.31
CA LEU A 86 -14.76 -20.18 -19.85
C LEU A 86 -13.76 -19.92 -21.00
N ARG A 87 -13.84 -20.62 -22.13
CA ARG A 87 -12.98 -20.36 -23.31
C ARG A 87 -13.16 -18.93 -23.87
N THR A 88 -14.35 -18.40 -23.73
CA THR A 88 -14.67 -17.05 -24.21
C THR A 88 -14.77 -16.03 -23.08
N PHE A 89 -14.43 -16.44 -21.88
CA PHE A 89 -14.52 -15.59 -20.70
C PHE A 89 -13.67 -14.33 -20.85
N ARG A 90 -14.30 -13.19 -20.61
CA ARG A 90 -13.66 -11.88 -20.47
C ARG A 90 -14.43 -11.10 -19.43
N PHE A 91 -13.76 -10.20 -18.75
CA PHE A 91 -14.44 -9.27 -17.84
C PHE A 91 -15.20 -8.23 -18.65
N THR A 92 -16.49 -8.08 -18.42
CA THR A 92 -17.38 -7.14 -19.13
C THR A 92 -18.02 -6.09 -18.23
N GLY A 93 -17.70 -6.14 -16.93
CA GLY A 93 -18.29 -5.27 -15.92
C GLY A 93 -17.65 -3.89 -15.81
N ASP A 94 -18.09 -3.18 -14.77
CA ASP A 94 -17.53 -1.90 -14.33
C ASP A 94 -16.71 -2.10 -13.06
N ILE A 95 -15.60 -1.37 -12.94
CA ILE A 95 -14.81 -1.26 -11.71
C ILE A 95 -14.62 0.21 -11.38
N TYR A 96 -14.87 0.54 -10.11
CA TYR A 96 -14.57 1.84 -9.51
C TYR A 96 -13.59 1.63 -8.37
N ALA A 97 -12.57 2.48 -8.26
CA ALA A 97 -11.59 2.34 -7.19
C ALA A 97 -11.05 3.70 -6.73
N VAL A 98 -10.50 3.73 -5.52
CA VAL A 98 -9.71 4.88 -5.07
C VAL A 98 -8.35 4.89 -5.79
N PRO A 99 -7.85 6.05 -6.24
CA PRO A 99 -6.50 6.16 -6.81
C PRO A 99 -5.42 5.72 -5.82
N GLU A 100 -4.35 5.12 -6.34
CA GLU A 100 -3.20 4.75 -5.51
C GLU A 100 -2.61 5.98 -4.80
N GLY A 101 -2.11 5.79 -3.59
CA GLY A 101 -1.61 6.87 -2.75
C GLY A 101 -2.68 7.57 -1.91
N THR A 102 -3.97 7.29 -2.11
CA THR A 102 -5.04 7.86 -1.30
C THR A 102 -4.98 7.31 0.13
N PRO A 103 -4.96 8.17 1.17
CA PRO A 103 -5.20 7.71 2.54
C PRO A 103 -6.65 7.25 2.67
N VAL A 104 -6.85 6.07 3.25
CA VAL A 104 -8.14 5.38 3.33
C VAL A 104 -8.41 4.89 4.75
N PHE A 105 -9.70 4.66 5.06
CA PHE A 105 -10.15 4.37 6.41
C PHE A 105 -11.01 3.10 6.46
N PRO A 106 -11.12 2.45 7.64
CA PRO A 106 -11.90 1.23 7.78
C PRO A 106 -13.39 1.42 7.42
N GLY A 107 -13.93 0.45 6.67
CA GLY A 107 -15.37 0.38 6.36
C GLY A 107 -15.81 1.11 5.09
N GLU A 108 -14.91 1.87 4.44
CA GLU A 108 -15.16 2.46 3.12
C GLU A 108 -14.65 1.53 2.01
N PRO A 109 -15.33 1.45 0.86
CA PRO A 109 -14.86 0.68 -0.28
C PRO A 109 -13.60 1.29 -0.88
N LEU A 110 -12.55 0.48 -1.01
CA LEU A 110 -11.35 0.79 -1.79
C LEU A 110 -11.59 0.56 -3.28
N LEU A 111 -12.44 -0.44 -3.57
CA LEU A 111 -12.82 -0.82 -4.91
C LEU A 111 -14.24 -1.39 -4.90
N THR A 112 -15.03 -1.03 -5.89
CA THR A 112 -16.38 -1.58 -6.13
C THR A 112 -16.43 -2.19 -7.52
N VAL A 113 -16.90 -3.43 -7.62
CA VAL A 113 -17.17 -4.15 -8.87
C VAL A 113 -18.66 -4.18 -9.12
N ARG A 114 -19.09 -3.84 -10.34
CA ARG A 114 -20.44 -4.07 -10.86
C ARG A 114 -20.31 -4.94 -12.11
N ALA A 115 -20.68 -6.19 -12.04
CA ALA A 115 -20.50 -7.13 -13.13
C ALA A 115 -21.51 -8.30 -13.07
N PRO A 116 -21.64 -9.10 -14.14
CA PRO A 116 -22.28 -10.42 -14.06
C PRO A 116 -21.71 -11.24 -12.91
N ALA A 117 -22.59 -12.02 -12.23
CA ALA A 117 -22.25 -12.68 -10.98
C ALA A 117 -21.05 -13.63 -11.10
N VAL A 118 -20.89 -14.33 -12.23
CA VAL A 118 -19.72 -15.18 -12.50
C VAL A 118 -18.46 -14.36 -12.53
N GLU A 119 -18.46 -13.25 -13.27
CA GLU A 119 -17.28 -12.38 -13.44
C GLU A 119 -16.88 -11.70 -12.13
N ALA A 120 -17.88 -11.12 -11.43
CA ALA A 120 -17.65 -10.41 -10.17
C ALA A 120 -17.11 -11.34 -9.07
N GLN A 121 -17.57 -12.61 -9.03
CA GLN A 121 -17.11 -13.59 -8.04
C GLN A 121 -15.71 -14.10 -8.37
N PHE A 122 -15.42 -14.33 -9.64
CA PHE A 122 -14.19 -14.99 -10.07
C PHE A 122 -12.90 -14.17 -9.80
N ILE A 123 -13.00 -12.86 -9.75
CA ILE A 123 -11.83 -11.97 -9.59
C ILE A 123 -11.47 -11.67 -8.12
N GLU A 124 -12.23 -12.20 -7.13
CA GLU A 124 -12.10 -11.87 -5.70
C GLU A 124 -10.68 -12.05 -5.19
N THR A 125 -10.09 -13.25 -5.38
CA THR A 125 -8.78 -13.59 -4.79
C THR A 125 -7.68 -12.69 -5.31
N TYR A 126 -7.61 -12.45 -6.61
CA TYR A 126 -6.52 -11.65 -7.18
C TYR A 126 -6.62 -10.16 -6.77
N LEU A 127 -7.83 -9.60 -6.76
CA LEU A 127 -8.06 -8.23 -6.28
C LEU A 127 -7.60 -8.08 -4.82
N LEU A 128 -7.98 -9.02 -3.97
CA LEU A 128 -7.58 -9.03 -2.56
C LEU A 128 -6.07 -9.17 -2.40
N LEU A 129 -5.43 -10.06 -3.17
CA LEU A 129 -4.00 -10.28 -3.12
C LEU A 129 -3.22 -9.00 -3.41
N CYS A 130 -3.57 -8.30 -4.50
CA CYS A 130 -2.91 -7.06 -4.90
C CYS A 130 -3.09 -5.93 -3.87
N LEU A 131 -4.35 -5.65 -3.50
CA LEU A 131 -4.66 -4.52 -2.63
C LEU A 131 -4.22 -4.76 -1.18
N ASN A 132 -4.35 -5.99 -0.66
CA ASN A 132 -3.88 -6.33 0.69
C ASN A 132 -2.38 -6.13 0.84
N HIS A 133 -1.59 -6.74 -0.06
CA HIS A 133 -0.13 -6.70 0.06
C HIS A 133 0.40 -5.27 -0.12
N GLN A 134 0.05 -4.61 -1.23
CA GLN A 134 0.64 -3.32 -1.52
C GLN A 134 0.13 -2.22 -0.59
N SER A 135 -1.16 -2.22 -0.20
CA SER A 135 -1.66 -1.26 0.79
C SER A 135 -1.02 -1.45 2.17
N LEU A 136 -0.77 -2.70 2.58
CA LEU A 136 -0.06 -3.00 3.83
C LEU A 136 1.36 -2.40 3.81
N ILE A 137 2.12 -2.69 2.76
CA ILE A 137 3.52 -2.24 2.67
C ILE A 137 3.62 -0.72 2.48
N ALA A 138 2.75 -0.10 1.67
CA ALA A 138 2.70 1.36 1.53
C ALA A 138 2.37 2.04 2.86
N THR A 139 1.43 1.49 3.63
CA THR A 139 1.06 1.99 4.96
C THR A 139 2.24 1.87 5.93
N LYS A 140 2.92 0.70 5.97
CA LYS A 140 4.10 0.48 6.81
C LYS A 140 5.25 1.41 6.43
N ALA A 141 5.54 1.53 5.15
CA ALA A 141 6.57 2.43 4.64
C ALA A 141 6.31 3.89 5.04
N ASN A 142 5.07 4.35 4.92
CA ASN A 142 4.70 5.71 5.32
C ASN A 142 4.91 5.96 6.82
N ARG A 143 4.59 4.98 7.68
CA ARG A 143 4.90 5.09 9.12
C ARG A 143 6.41 5.25 9.35
N VAL A 144 7.22 4.44 8.68
CA VAL A 144 8.69 4.51 8.78
C VAL A 144 9.21 5.85 8.27
N VAL A 145 8.73 6.32 7.11
CA VAL A 145 9.14 7.61 6.51
C VAL A 145 8.79 8.79 7.42
N ARG A 146 7.59 8.81 7.99
CA ARG A 146 7.19 9.87 8.93
C ARG A 146 8.03 9.84 10.22
N ALA A 147 8.39 8.64 10.71
CA ALA A 147 9.27 8.47 11.86
C ALA A 147 10.67 9.04 11.61
N ALA A 148 11.15 9.02 10.37
CA ALA A 148 12.47 9.54 9.97
C ALA A 148 12.56 11.08 9.95
N GLN A 149 11.45 11.80 10.16
CA GLN A 149 11.40 13.26 10.30
C GLN A 149 12.11 14.00 9.16
N GLY A 150 11.78 13.67 7.92
CA GLY A 150 12.33 14.30 6.71
C GLY A 150 13.65 13.72 6.22
N ARG A 151 14.27 12.79 6.93
CA ARG A 151 15.43 12.04 6.46
C ARG A 151 15.01 10.99 5.44
N PRO A 152 15.75 10.81 4.32
CA PRO A 152 15.44 9.78 3.36
C PRO A 152 15.43 8.38 3.98
N VAL A 153 14.45 7.58 3.56
CA VAL A 153 14.34 6.15 3.89
C VAL A 153 14.53 5.37 2.60
N MET A 154 15.46 4.42 2.61
CA MET A 154 15.73 3.48 1.51
C MET A 154 15.11 2.12 1.86
N GLU A 155 14.36 1.53 0.95
CA GLU A 155 13.83 0.19 1.09
C GLU A 155 14.93 -0.84 0.80
N PHE A 156 15.38 -1.60 1.81
CA PHE A 156 16.47 -2.59 1.73
C PHE A 156 16.00 -4.01 2.06
N GLY A 157 14.73 -4.32 1.82
CA GLY A 157 14.09 -5.55 2.28
C GLY A 157 13.98 -6.68 1.27
N SER A 158 14.32 -6.49 -0.01
CA SER A 158 14.04 -7.45 -1.09
C SER A 158 14.37 -8.91 -0.74
N ARG A 159 15.56 -9.17 -0.17
CA ARG A 159 16.01 -10.54 0.22
C ARG A 159 15.26 -11.12 1.43
N ARG A 160 14.39 -10.37 2.08
CA ARG A 160 13.59 -10.75 3.26
C ARG A 160 12.09 -10.83 2.95
N ALA A 161 11.68 -10.46 1.74
CA ALA A 161 10.29 -10.52 1.32
C ALA A 161 9.79 -11.97 1.15
N GLN A 162 8.48 -12.14 1.21
CA GLN A 162 7.82 -13.41 0.96
C GLN A 162 7.64 -13.62 -0.55
N GLY A 163 8.66 -14.18 -1.19
CA GLY A 163 8.68 -14.47 -2.61
C GLY A 163 9.08 -13.28 -3.50
N SER A 164 9.22 -13.56 -4.80
CA SER A 164 9.66 -12.58 -5.80
C SER A 164 8.70 -11.41 -5.94
N ASP A 165 7.40 -11.70 -6.04
CA ASP A 165 6.38 -10.66 -6.19
C ASP A 165 6.29 -9.80 -4.94
N GLY A 166 6.44 -10.41 -3.74
CA GLY A 166 6.55 -9.67 -2.48
C GLY A 166 7.73 -8.70 -2.45
N ALA A 167 8.87 -9.06 -3.06
CA ALA A 167 10.01 -8.16 -3.18
C ALA A 167 9.76 -7.03 -4.19
N ILE A 168 9.27 -7.37 -5.38
CA ILE A 168 9.10 -6.44 -6.50
C ILE A 168 7.98 -5.43 -6.21
N LEU A 169 6.79 -5.93 -5.88
CA LEU A 169 5.61 -5.12 -5.62
C LEU A 169 5.68 -4.45 -4.24
N GLY A 170 6.38 -5.08 -3.28
CA GLY A 170 6.66 -4.46 -1.98
C GLY A 170 7.58 -3.25 -2.10
N ALA A 171 8.60 -3.29 -2.95
CA ALA A 171 9.44 -2.13 -3.26
C ALA A 171 8.62 -0.99 -3.91
N ARG A 172 7.71 -1.34 -4.85
CA ARG A 172 6.79 -0.38 -5.46
C ARG A 172 5.89 0.28 -4.41
N ALA A 173 5.27 -0.52 -3.56
CA ALA A 173 4.40 -0.04 -2.50
C ALA A 173 5.14 0.82 -1.47
N ALA A 174 6.38 0.45 -1.11
CA ALA A 174 7.21 1.24 -0.22
C ALA A 174 7.56 2.61 -0.81
N TYR A 175 7.79 2.68 -2.12
CA TYR A 175 8.03 3.95 -2.82
C TYR A 175 6.76 4.83 -2.79
N ILE A 176 5.58 4.29 -3.08
CA ILE A 176 4.30 5.00 -2.93
C ILE A 176 4.16 5.55 -1.50
N GLY A 177 4.54 4.76 -0.49
CA GLY A 177 4.52 5.15 0.93
C GLY A 177 5.53 6.23 1.31
N GLY A 178 6.44 6.63 0.39
CA GLY A 178 7.39 7.74 0.56
C GLY A 178 8.86 7.33 0.72
N CYS A 179 9.23 6.05 0.54
CA CYS A 179 10.64 5.68 0.46
C CYS A 179 11.30 6.35 -0.74
N ALA A 180 12.56 6.77 -0.59
CA ALA A 180 13.27 7.54 -1.61
C ALA A 180 13.90 6.66 -2.70
N ALA A 181 14.15 5.38 -2.41
CA ALA A 181 14.78 4.43 -3.32
C ALA A 181 14.61 3.00 -2.81
N THR A 182 14.98 2.00 -3.63
CA THR A 182 14.94 0.58 -3.27
C THR A 182 16.28 -0.12 -3.57
N ALA A 183 16.54 -1.23 -2.88
CA ALA A 183 17.61 -2.16 -3.26
C ALA A 183 17.18 -3.16 -4.35
N CYS A 184 15.92 -3.16 -4.75
CA CYS A 184 15.34 -4.09 -5.72
C CYS A 184 15.56 -3.60 -7.15
N THR A 185 16.63 -4.01 -7.79
CA THR A 185 17.03 -3.54 -9.13
C THR A 185 15.94 -3.77 -10.20
N ILE A 186 15.19 -4.88 -10.13
CA ILE A 186 14.12 -5.14 -11.09
C ILE A 186 12.95 -4.17 -10.92
N SER A 187 12.73 -3.65 -9.72
CA SER A 187 11.69 -2.63 -9.46
C SER A 187 12.07 -1.27 -10.06
N ASP A 188 13.36 -0.93 -10.09
CA ASP A 188 13.86 0.21 -10.85
C ASP A 188 13.53 0.04 -12.34
N LYS A 189 13.96 -1.08 -12.91
CA LYS A 189 13.75 -1.38 -14.34
C LYS A 189 12.26 -1.35 -14.73
N ASN A 190 11.37 -1.89 -13.88
CA ASN A 190 9.96 -2.05 -14.23
C ASN A 190 9.12 -0.80 -13.94
N PHE A 191 9.45 -0.05 -12.89
CA PHE A 191 8.62 1.05 -12.39
C PHE A 191 9.35 2.40 -12.36
N GLY A 192 10.65 2.45 -12.66
CA GLY A 192 11.43 3.68 -12.60
C GLY A 192 11.81 4.12 -11.18
N ILE A 193 11.68 3.24 -10.20
CA ILE A 193 12.03 3.55 -8.81
C ILE A 193 13.56 3.55 -8.67
N PRO A 194 14.20 4.63 -8.17
CA PRO A 194 15.66 4.68 -8.11
C PRO A 194 16.26 3.51 -7.33
N ALA A 195 17.11 2.70 -7.99
CA ALA A 195 17.86 1.65 -7.32
C ALA A 195 19.04 2.25 -6.56
N THR A 196 19.26 1.80 -5.34
CA THR A 196 20.38 2.21 -4.51
C THR A 196 20.97 1.06 -3.71
N GLY A 197 22.23 1.17 -3.40
CA GLY A 197 22.96 0.22 -2.58
C GLY A 197 24.35 0.76 -2.24
N THR A 198 25.01 0.07 -1.31
CA THR A 198 26.39 0.36 -0.97
C THR A 198 27.21 -0.91 -1.22
N MET A 199 27.80 -1.47 -0.19
CA MET A 199 28.52 -2.74 -0.23
C MET A 199 27.98 -3.69 0.87
N ALA A 200 28.32 -4.97 0.78
CA ALA A 200 28.17 -5.93 1.87
C ALA A 200 29.51 -6.11 2.60
N HIS A 201 29.48 -6.70 3.81
CA HIS A 201 30.70 -7.02 4.56
C HIS A 201 31.65 -7.93 3.77
N SER A 202 31.11 -8.80 2.89
CA SER A 202 31.92 -9.65 2.01
C SER A 202 32.84 -8.87 1.07
N TRP A 203 32.47 -7.65 0.64
CA TRP A 203 33.37 -6.79 -0.12
C TRP A 203 34.61 -6.46 0.70
N VAL A 204 34.45 -6.05 1.96
CA VAL A 204 35.57 -5.73 2.84
C VAL A 204 36.45 -6.97 3.10
N GLN A 205 35.82 -8.12 3.33
CA GLN A 205 36.49 -9.38 3.62
C GLN A 205 37.26 -10.00 2.42
N MET A 206 36.97 -9.56 1.19
CA MET A 206 37.69 -10.04 -0.01
C MET A 206 39.08 -9.40 -0.19
N PHE A 207 39.43 -8.38 0.57
CA PHE A 207 40.70 -7.69 0.54
C PHE A 207 41.55 -8.04 1.75
N ASP A 208 42.85 -7.92 1.62
CA ASP A 208 43.80 -8.21 2.72
C ASP A 208 43.62 -7.22 3.89
N THR A 209 43.23 -5.99 3.59
CA THR A 209 42.94 -4.96 4.61
C THR A 209 41.64 -4.21 4.32
N GLU A 210 41.00 -3.76 5.40
CA GLU A 210 39.80 -2.91 5.31
C GLU A 210 40.04 -1.61 4.56
N TYR A 211 41.26 -1.01 4.76
CA TYR A 211 41.68 0.19 4.04
C TYR A 211 41.72 -0.04 2.52
N GLU A 212 42.32 -1.11 2.06
CA GLU A 212 42.40 -1.47 0.63
C GLU A 212 40.99 -1.64 0.01
N ALA A 213 40.07 -2.28 0.73
CA ALA A 213 38.68 -2.40 0.29
C ALA A 213 38.02 -1.02 0.11
N PHE A 214 38.21 -0.12 1.07
CA PHE A 214 37.64 1.23 1.04
C PHE A 214 38.26 2.10 -0.04
N GLU A 215 39.59 2.07 -0.16
CA GLU A 215 40.32 2.80 -1.21
C GLU A 215 39.85 2.35 -2.61
N SER A 216 39.75 1.03 -2.83
CA SER A 216 39.29 0.45 -4.10
C SER A 216 37.87 0.89 -4.42
N TYR A 217 36.96 0.87 -3.43
CA TYR A 217 35.57 1.32 -3.63
C TYR A 217 35.51 2.82 -3.98
N CYS A 218 36.25 3.65 -3.29
CA CYS A 218 36.32 5.09 -3.59
C CYS A 218 36.85 5.35 -5.01
N ARG A 219 37.84 4.56 -5.50
CA ARG A 219 38.37 4.68 -6.86
C ARG A 219 37.34 4.28 -7.92
N LEU A 220 36.58 3.19 -7.68
CA LEU A 220 35.57 2.69 -8.60
C LEU A 220 34.29 3.57 -8.64
N TYR A 221 33.86 4.08 -7.48
CA TYR A 221 32.60 4.81 -7.34
C TYR A 221 32.80 6.15 -6.62
N PRO A 222 33.63 7.06 -7.13
CA PRO A 222 34.04 8.26 -6.41
C PRO A 222 32.89 9.22 -6.10
N THR A 223 31.85 9.27 -6.94
CA THR A 223 30.66 10.13 -6.72
C THR A 223 29.59 9.50 -5.85
N ASN A 224 29.73 8.21 -5.50
CA ASN A 224 28.75 7.47 -4.69
C ASN A 224 29.43 6.61 -3.61
N ALA A 225 30.57 7.04 -3.10
CA ALA A 225 31.35 6.32 -2.08
C ALA A 225 30.64 6.38 -0.72
N THR A 226 29.97 5.27 -0.35
CA THR A 226 29.45 5.04 1.00
C THR A 226 30.08 3.76 1.54
N LEU A 227 30.92 3.89 2.57
CA LEU A 227 31.76 2.82 3.09
C LEU A 227 31.12 2.14 4.31
N LEU A 228 31.06 0.82 4.31
CA LEU A 228 30.51 0.01 5.41
C LEU A 228 31.59 -0.19 6.48
N VAL A 229 31.50 0.55 7.58
CA VAL A 229 32.60 0.72 8.54
C VAL A 229 32.53 -0.19 9.76
N ASP A 230 31.55 -1.11 9.82
CA ASP A 230 31.31 -1.99 10.96
C ASP A 230 31.63 -3.47 10.68
N THR A 231 32.51 -3.73 9.71
CA THR A 231 32.93 -5.11 9.42
C THR A 231 33.76 -5.69 10.57
N TYR A 232 34.60 -4.87 11.22
CA TYR A 232 35.47 -5.28 12.33
C TYR A 232 35.29 -4.40 13.57
N ASP A 233 35.86 -3.20 13.57
CA ASP A 233 35.75 -2.23 14.68
C ASP A 233 35.42 -0.84 14.14
N VAL A 234 34.21 -0.37 14.38
CA VAL A 234 33.71 0.90 13.86
C VAL A 234 34.64 2.08 14.19
N LEU A 235 35.02 2.21 15.46
CA LEU A 235 35.75 3.38 15.96
C LEU A 235 37.26 3.21 15.89
N GLY A 236 37.75 1.98 16.05
CA GLY A 236 39.20 1.70 16.06
C GLY A 236 39.81 1.50 14.66
N SER A 237 39.03 1.03 13.69
CA SER A 237 39.52 0.78 12.33
C SER A 237 38.60 1.34 11.23
N GLY A 238 37.33 1.08 11.27
CA GLY A 238 36.39 1.39 10.17
C GLY A 238 36.34 2.87 9.81
N ILE A 239 36.06 3.76 10.75
CA ILE A 239 36.02 5.21 10.52
C ILE A 239 37.43 5.77 10.19
N PRO A 240 38.51 5.44 10.91
CA PRO A 240 39.86 5.86 10.55
C PRO A 240 40.25 5.45 9.12
N ASN A 241 39.99 4.21 8.71
CA ASN A 241 40.29 3.75 7.34
C ASN A 241 39.38 4.41 6.30
N ALA A 242 38.14 4.71 6.59
CA ALA A 242 37.25 5.47 5.71
C ALA A 242 37.79 6.90 5.49
N ILE A 243 38.14 7.60 6.55
CA ILE A 243 38.73 8.95 6.46
C ILE A 243 40.03 8.92 5.63
N ARG A 244 40.89 7.94 5.88
CA ARG A 244 42.13 7.75 5.10
C ARG A 244 41.86 7.51 3.61
N ALA A 245 40.81 6.70 3.29
CA ALA A 245 40.44 6.48 1.89
C ALA A 245 39.86 7.74 1.24
N PHE A 246 39.06 8.53 1.97
CA PHE A 246 38.56 9.82 1.48
C PHE A 246 39.69 10.81 1.25
N ASP A 247 40.65 10.92 2.15
CA ASP A 247 41.84 11.80 1.99
C ASP A 247 42.69 11.43 0.78
N ASN A 248 42.90 10.12 0.56
CA ASN A 248 43.82 9.65 -0.49
C ASN A 248 43.16 9.56 -1.88
N VAL A 249 41.81 9.42 -1.96
CA VAL A 249 41.10 9.22 -3.24
C VAL A 249 40.16 10.37 -3.56
N LEU A 250 39.21 10.69 -2.69
CA LEU A 250 38.15 11.64 -3.03
C LEU A 250 38.63 13.09 -2.97
N LYS A 251 39.42 13.42 -1.97
CA LYS A 251 39.94 14.80 -1.77
C LYS A 251 40.85 15.28 -2.91
N PRO A 252 41.77 14.45 -3.45
CA PRO A 252 42.54 14.83 -4.63
C PRO A 252 41.70 15.04 -5.89
N LEU A 253 40.56 14.36 -5.99
CA LEU A 253 39.59 14.52 -7.09
C LEU A 253 38.65 15.72 -6.89
N GLY A 254 38.77 16.45 -5.78
CA GLY A 254 37.86 17.55 -5.44
C GLY A 254 36.43 17.09 -5.06
N ILE A 255 36.25 15.81 -4.79
CA ILE A 255 34.94 15.23 -4.45
C ILE A 255 34.69 15.34 -2.95
N LYS A 256 33.68 16.11 -2.57
CA LYS A 256 33.26 16.29 -1.17
C LYS A 256 32.14 15.31 -0.73
N LYS A 257 31.36 14.79 -1.69
CA LYS A 257 30.26 13.87 -1.41
C LYS A 257 30.81 12.50 -1.04
N CYS A 258 30.64 12.11 0.23
CA CYS A 258 31.02 10.81 0.75
C CYS A 258 30.00 10.35 1.81
N GLY A 259 30.06 9.10 2.21
CA GLY A 259 29.21 8.53 3.25
C GLY A 259 29.88 7.36 3.97
N ILE A 260 29.39 7.10 5.17
CA ILE A 260 29.66 5.86 5.90
C ILE A 260 28.33 5.17 6.21
N ARG A 261 28.37 3.84 6.37
CA ARG A 261 27.21 3.04 6.77
C ARG A 261 27.53 2.25 8.02
N LEU A 262 26.58 2.30 8.98
CA LEU A 262 26.56 1.53 10.21
C LEU A 262 25.40 0.51 10.11
N ASP A 263 25.70 -0.77 10.23
CA ASP A 263 24.73 -1.88 10.11
C ASP A 263 24.61 -2.71 11.39
N SER A 264 25.39 -2.38 12.41
CA SER A 264 25.44 -3.12 13.70
C SER A 264 25.79 -2.24 14.90
N GLY A 265 25.68 -2.79 16.11
CA GLY A 265 25.99 -2.12 17.37
C GLY A 265 24.91 -1.11 17.82
N ASP A 266 25.23 -0.31 18.83
CA ASP A 266 24.35 0.77 19.28
C ASP A 266 24.43 1.96 18.32
N ILE A 267 23.41 2.10 17.49
CA ILE A 267 23.34 3.12 16.43
C ILE A 267 23.42 4.53 17.00
N THR A 268 22.77 4.79 18.15
CA THR A 268 22.78 6.13 18.76
C THR A 268 24.19 6.51 19.21
N TYR A 269 24.85 5.64 19.93
CA TYR A 269 26.21 5.84 20.42
C TYR A 269 27.20 5.98 19.25
N LEU A 270 27.18 5.00 18.33
CA LEU A 270 28.13 4.94 17.23
C LEU A 270 27.95 6.12 16.27
N SER A 271 26.73 6.53 15.92
CA SER A 271 26.50 7.67 15.02
C SER A 271 27.01 8.99 15.62
N LYS A 272 26.85 9.19 16.91
CA LYS A 272 27.40 10.39 17.61
C LYS A 272 28.93 10.41 17.58
N LYS A 273 29.57 9.27 17.85
CA LYS A 273 31.03 9.15 17.81
C LYS A 273 31.57 9.29 16.38
N ALA A 274 30.93 8.62 15.43
CA ALA A 274 31.25 8.71 14.02
C ALA A 274 31.19 10.18 13.51
N ARG A 275 30.12 10.88 13.83
CA ARG A 275 29.96 12.30 13.44
C ARG A 275 31.10 13.18 14.00
N LYS A 276 31.44 12.98 15.27
CA LYS A 276 32.52 13.70 15.89
C LYS A 276 33.88 13.45 15.18
N MET A 277 34.21 12.17 14.92
CA MET A 277 35.48 11.81 14.24
C MET A 277 35.53 12.37 12.79
N LEU A 278 34.41 12.31 12.08
CA LEU A 278 34.31 12.84 10.71
C LEU A 278 34.46 14.39 10.70
N ASP A 279 33.85 15.08 11.66
CA ASP A 279 33.93 16.55 11.80
C ASP A 279 35.35 16.98 12.14
N GLU A 280 36.03 16.31 13.08
CA GLU A 280 37.41 16.55 13.45
C GLU A 280 38.40 16.34 12.27
N ALA A 281 38.07 15.42 11.37
CA ALA A 281 38.81 15.18 10.14
C ALA A 281 38.40 16.11 8.97
N GLY A 282 37.47 17.04 9.17
CA GLY A 282 37.03 18.01 8.16
C GLY A 282 35.92 17.49 7.22
N TYR A 283 35.32 16.30 7.47
CA TYR A 283 34.27 15.71 6.66
C TYR A 283 32.87 16.02 7.24
N THR A 284 32.57 17.29 7.46
CA THR A 284 31.31 17.76 8.07
C THR A 284 30.07 17.44 7.24
N GLU A 285 30.20 17.27 5.92
CA GLU A 285 29.10 16.93 4.99
C GLU A 285 29.02 15.43 4.69
N CYS A 286 29.92 14.61 5.24
CA CYS A 286 29.86 13.16 5.07
C CYS A 286 28.58 12.58 5.64
N LYS A 287 27.82 11.81 4.83
CA LYS A 287 26.54 11.25 5.22
C LYS A 287 26.71 10.01 6.10
N ILE A 288 25.91 9.92 7.16
CA ILE A 288 25.83 8.73 8.01
C ILE A 288 24.55 7.99 7.66
N VAL A 289 24.72 6.83 7.02
CA VAL A 289 23.65 5.89 6.67
C VAL A 289 23.57 4.83 7.76
N VAL A 290 22.37 4.51 8.22
CA VAL A 290 22.16 3.42 9.19
C VAL A 290 21.18 2.39 8.67
N SER A 291 21.42 1.15 9.01
CA SER A 291 20.56 0.01 8.64
C SER A 291 20.57 -1.01 9.78
N ASN A 292 19.86 -2.12 9.58
CA ASN A 292 19.67 -3.21 10.54
C ASN A 292 18.51 -3.02 11.54
N SER A 293 17.54 -3.91 11.43
CA SER A 293 16.41 -4.11 12.37
C SER A 293 15.59 -2.85 12.70
N LEU A 294 15.58 -1.87 11.79
CA LEU A 294 14.87 -0.60 11.96
C LEU A 294 13.38 -0.73 11.64
N ASP A 295 12.57 -0.03 12.42
CA ASP A 295 11.17 0.26 12.19
C ASP A 295 10.85 1.67 12.70
N GLU A 296 9.57 2.10 12.57
CA GLU A 296 9.14 3.43 12.98
C GLU A 296 9.37 3.70 14.47
N THR A 297 9.26 2.70 15.33
CA THR A 297 9.44 2.86 16.78
C THR A 297 10.92 3.09 17.11
N ILE A 298 11.80 2.23 16.60
CA ILE A 298 13.24 2.35 16.82
C ILE A 298 13.78 3.65 16.21
N ILE A 299 13.33 4.02 15.01
CA ILE A 299 13.77 5.27 14.36
C ILE A 299 13.39 6.49 15.21
N ARG A 300 12.19 6.54 15.76
CA ARG A 300 11.78 7.62 16.68
C ARG A 300 12.66 7.68 17.91
N ASP A 301 12.92 6.53 18.54
CA ASP A 301 13.68 6.45 19.79
C ASP A 301 15.14 6.91 19.59
N ILE A 302 15.81 6.43 18.54
CA ILE A 302 17.22 6.81 18.29
C ILE A 302 17.35 8.30 17.89
N ILE A 303 16.35 8.85 17.18
CA ILE A 303 16.32 10.29 16.89
C ILE A 303 16.12 11.10 18.19
N LEU A 304 15.18 10.69 19.06
CA LEU A 304 14.95 11.35 20.34
C LEU A 304 16.18 11.32 21.23
N GLN A 305 16.97 10.25 21.19
CA GLN A 305 18.26 10.15 21.88
C GLN A 305 19.37 10.98 21.22
N GLY A 306 19.09 11.68 20.13
CA GLY A 306 20.02 12.58 19.46
C GLY A 306 21.04 11.89 18.55
N ALA A 307 20.69 10.72 17.98
CA ALA A 307 21.49 10.06 16.95
C ALA A 307 21.78 11.00 15.77
N ARG A 308 22.96 10.91 15.19
CA ARG A 308 23.44 11.73 14.08
C ARG A 308 23.36 10.92 12.78
N ILE A 309 22.19 10.91 12.19
CA ILE A 309 21.85 10.07 11.02
C ILE A 309 21.30 10.95 9.91
N ASP A 310 21.77 10.70 8.70
CA ASP A 310 21.31 11.40 7.49
C ASP A 310 20.33 10.54 6.67
N VAL A 311 20.50 9.21 6.66
CA VAL A 311 19.72 8.28 5.81
C VAL A 311 19.45 7.00 6.56
N PHE A 312 18.24 6.47 6.40
CA PHE A 312 17.84 5.17 6.96
C PHE A 312 17.68 4.13 5.85
N GLY A 313 18.34 2.97 6.00
CA GLY A 313 18.12 1.77 5.19
C GLY A 313 17.23 0.79 5.96
N VAL A 314 15.99 0.61 5.57
CA VAL A 314 15.02 -0.21 6.29
C VAL A 314 14.65 -1.44 5.46
N GLY A 315 14.90 -2.62 6.01
CA GLY A 315 14.75 -3.88 5.29
C GLY A 315 13.60 -4.74 5.79
N GLU A 316 13.94 -5.81 6.54
CA GLU A 316 13.01 -6.87 6.96
C GLU A 316 11.70 -6.35 7.54
N ARG A 317 11.76 -5.46 8.54
CA ARG A 317 10.58 -5.03 9.28
C ARG A 317 9.61 -4.19 8.45
N LEU A 318 10.10 -3.55 7.37
CA LEU A 318 9.27 -2.83 6.41
C LEU A 318 8.64 -3.79 5.42
N ILE A 319 9.46 -4.57 4.68
CA ILE A 319 8.99 -5.37 3.54
C ILE A 319 8.08 -6.54 3.97
N THR A 320 8.17 -6.98 5.23
CA THR A 320 7.30 -8.02 5.79
C THR A 320 6.17 -7.45 6.64
N ALA A 321 6.11 -6.13 6.82
CA ALA A 321 5.23 -5.47 7.80
C ALA A 321 5.22 -6.22 9.14
N LYS A 322 6.41 -6.55 9.68
CA LYS A 322 6.65 -7.54 10.74
C LYS A 322 5.77 -7.39 11.98
N SER A 323 5.42 -6.18 12.37
CA SER A 323 4.60 -5.88 13.56
C SER A 323 3.14 -6.26 13.37
N ASN A 324 2.60 -6.14 12.14
CA ASN A 324 1.23 -6.50 11.79
C ASN A 324 1.20 -6.89 10.30
N PRO A 325 1.42 -8.19 9.96
CA PRO A 325 1.66 -8.63 8.58
C PRO A 325 0.39 -8.86 7.77
N VAL A 326 -0.78 -8.43 8.26
CA VAL A 326 -2.07 -8.65 7.59
C VAL A 326 -2.84 -7.34 7.45
N PHE A 327 -3.18 -6.96 6.22
CA PHE A 327 -4.05 -5.82 5.96
C PHE A 327 -5.52 -6.11 6.30
N GLY A 328 -5.97 -7.33 6.00
CA GLY A 328 -7.29 -7.82 6.36
C GLY A 328 -8.42 -7.25 5.49
N GLY A 329 -8.13 -6.95 4.23
CA GLY A 329 -9.13 -6.61 3.23
C GLY A 329 -10.10 -7.77 3.00
N VAL A 330 -11.33 -7.44 2.66
CA VAL A 330 -12.41 -8.38 2.36
C VAL A 330 -13.18 -7.92 1.13
N TYR A 331 -13.74 -8.87 0.41
CA TYR A 331 -14.57 -8.65 -0.77
C TYR A 331 -15.98 -9.20 -0.50
N LYS A 332 -17.02 -8.34 -0.61
CA LYS A 332 -18.35 -8.73 -0.13
C LYS A 332 -19.45 -8.22 -1.05
N LEU A 333 -20.43 -9.12 -1.35
CA LEU A 333 -21.63 -8.75 -2.06
C LEU A 333 -22.45 -7.71 -1.26
N VAL A 334 -22.76 -6.59 -1.90
CA VAL A 334 -23.49 -5.46 -1.28
C VAL A 334 -24.81 -5.14 -1.97
N ALA A 335 -25.00 -5.56 -3.22
CA ALA A 335 -26.26 -5.46 -3.94
C ALA A 335 -26.32 -6.43 -5.12
N VAL A 336 -27.52 -6.64 -5.65
CA VAL A 336 -27.78 -7.27 -6.96
C VAL A 336 -28.74 -6.40 -7.75
N GLU A 337 -28.75 -6.52 -9.08
CA GLU A 337 -29.73 -5.84 -9.91
C GLU A 337 -30.91 -6.78 -10.23
N LYS A 338 -32.12 -6.30 -10.08
CA LYS A 338 -33.34 -7.01 -10.48
C LYS A 338 -34.24 -6.09 -11.28
N SER A 339 -34.52 -6.47 -12.51
CA SER A 339 -35.33 -5.65 -13.44
C SER A 339 -34.91 -4.19 -13.51
N GLY A 340 -33.60 -3.94 -13.62
CA GLY A 340 -33.00 -2.60 -13.70
C GLY A 340 -32.97 -1.83 -12.36
N THR A 341 -33.36 -2.47 -11.24
CA THR A 341 -33.35 -1.83 -9.92
C THR A 341 -32.27 -2.46 -9.02
N VAL A 342 -31.48 -1.64 -8.38
CA VAL A 342 -30.46 -2.07 -7.41
C VAL A 342 -31.15 -2.54 -6.12
N VAL A 343 -31.00 -3.81 -5.79
CA VAL A 343 -31.55 -4.42 -4.57
C VAL A 343 -30.42 -4.63 -3.57
N PRO A 344 -30.38 -3.90 -2.45
CA PRO A 344 -29.30 -3.97 -1.49
C PRO A 344 -29.24 -5.35 -0.81
N LYS A 345 -28.04 -5.80 -0.53
CA LYS A 345 -27.71 -7.02 0.20
C LYS A 345 -26.86 -6.69 1.43
N ILE A 346 -27.10 -7.39 2.52
CA ILE A 346 -26.34 -7.21 3.76
C ILE A 346 -25.98 -8.58 4.33
N LYS A 347 -24.70 -8.68 4.76
CA LYS A 347 -24.27 -9.78 5.62
C LYS A 347 -24.43 -9.35 7.07
N ILE A 348 -25.23 -10.09 7.83
CA ILE A 348 -25.37 -9.93 9.27
C ILE A 348 -24.38 -10.86 9.98
N SER A 349 -23.80 -10.42 11.08
CA SER A 349 -22.85 -11.15 11.89
C SER A 349 -23.05 -10.77 13.35
N GLU A 350 -22.79 -11.70 14.26
CA GLU A 350 -22.73 -11.45 15.70
C GLU A 350 -21.63 -10.42 16.05
N ASN A 351 -20.58 -10.34 15.24
CA ASN A 351 -19.58 -9.29 15.36
C ASN A 351 -20.01 -8.07 14.52
N PRO A 352 -20.38 -6.92 15.15
CA PRO A 352 -20.83 -5.72 14.45
C PRO A 352 -19.83 -5.19 13.41
N GLU A 353 -18.53 -5.33 13.63
CA GLU A 353 -17.48 -4.91 12.68
C GLU A 353 -17.49 -5.71 11.36
N LYS A 354 -18.20 -6.87 11.33
CA LYS A 354 -18.36 -7.70 10.14
C LYS A 354 -19.64 -7.41 9.36
N ILE A 355 -20.49 -6.51 9.85
CA ILE A 355 -21.70 -6.09 9.14
C ILE A 355 -21.31 -5.14 8.01
N THR A 356 -21.74 -5.47 6.78
CA THR A 356 -21.40 -4.67 5.60
C THR A 356 -22.28 -3.43 5.45
N ASN A 357 -21.79 -2.41 4.77
CA ASN A 357 -22.61 -1.31 4.28
C ASN A 357 -23.23 -1.74 2.95
N PRO A 358 -24.58 -1.89 2.86
CA PRO A 358 -25.25 -2.40 1.67
C PRO A 358 -25.33 -1.37 0.54
N HIS A 359 -25.84 -1.78 -0.61
CA HIS A 359 -26.13 -0.96 -1.78
C HIS A 359 -24.90 -0.63 -2.64
N PHE A 360 -25.13 -0.14 -3.87
CA PHE A 360 -24.12 0.50 -4.71
C PHE A 360 -23.87 1.90 -4.19
N LYS A 361 -22.60 2.26 -3.91
CA LYS A 361 -22.21 3.44 -3.13
C LYS A 361 -21.20 4.31 -3.84
N LYS A 362 -21.16 5.58 -3.42
CA LYS A 362 -20.07 6.53 -3.60
C LYS A 362 -19.43 6.85 -2.26
N VAL A 363 -18.21 7.31 -2.30
CA VAL A 363 -17.49 7.86 -1.14
C VAL A 363 -17.09 9.27 -1.48
N TYR A 364 -17.55 10.23 -0.68
CA TYR A 364 -17.14 11.61 -0.77
C TYR A 364 -16.24 11.99 0.39
N ARG A 365 -15.03 12.47 0.12
CA ARG A 365 -14.22 13.16 1.12
C ARG A 365 -14.63 14.60 1.19
N ILE A 366 -15.00 15.04 2.39
CA ILE A 366 -15.45 16.39 2.68
C ILE A 366 -14.26 17.19 3.18
N PHE A 367 -14.02 18.34 2.56
CA PHE A 367 -12.91 19.22 2.88
C PHE A 367 -13.42 20.58 3.34
N GLU A 368 -12.77 21.17 4.32
CA GLU A 368 -12.95 22.57 4.68
C GLU A 368 -12.39 23.47 3.57
N LYS A 369 -13.17 24.42 3.04
CA LYS A 369 -12.74 25.28 1.93
C LYS A 369 -11.56 26.19 2.26
N GLU A 370 -11.48 26.67 3.49
CA GLU A 370 -10.46 27.65 3.90
C GLU A 370 -9.08 27.02 4.05
N THR A 371 -9.01 25.83 4.61
CA THR A 371 -7.75 25.17 4.96
C THR A 371 -7.37 24.04 4.00
N GLY A 372 -8.33 23.50 3.26
CA GLY A 372 -8.16 22.27 2.48
C GLY A 372 -8.03 21.00 3.34
N THR A 373 -8.35 21.10 4.64
CA THR A 373 -8.27 19.98 5.57
C THR A 373 -9.46 19.04 5.37
N ALA A 374 -9.19 17.73 5.30
CA ALA A 374 -10.23 16.70 5.22
C ALA A 374 -10.98 16.61 6.56
N ILE A 375 -12.30 16.69 6.52
CA ILE A 375 -13.18 16.70 7.70
C ILE A 375 -13.69 15.29 8.01
N ALA A 376 -14.20 14.60 7.00
CA ALA A 376 -14.80 13.28 7.10
C ALA A 376 -14.91 12.65 5.71
N ASP A 377 -15.10 11.33 5.65
CA ASP A 377 -15.57 10.63 4.46
C ASP A 377 -17.04 10.26 4.65
N LEU A 378 -17.86 10.54 3.62
CA LEU A 378 -19.30 10.27 3.63
C LEU A 378 -19.63 9.21 2.57
N LEU A 379 -20.13 8.07 3.02
CA LEU A 379 -20.65 7.02 2.16
C LEU A 379 -22.11 7.35 1.81
N CYS A 380 -22.38 7.46 0.52
CA CYS A 380 -23.71 7.76 -0.02
C CYS A 380 -24.19 6.63 -0.93
N VAL A 381 -25.49 6.49 -1.14
CA VAL A 381 -26.03 5.70 -2.24
C VAL A 381 -25.54 6.33 -3.56
N HIS A 382 -25.26 5.53 -4.57
CA HIS A 382 -24.62 5.97 -5.79
C HIS A 382 -25.35 7.11 -6.55
N ASP A 383 -26.66 7.22 -6.41
CA ASP A 383 -27.49 8.25 -7.03
C ASP A 383 -27.52 9.59 -6.24
N GLU A 384 -26.94 9.63 -5.03
CA GLU A 384 -26.90 10.86 -4.25
C GLU A 384 -25.79 11.80 -4.77
N VAL A 385 -26.09 13.08 -4.72
CA VAL A 385 -25.16 14.17 -5.04
C VAL A 385 -25.09 15.13 -3.89
N ILE A 386 -23.89 15.50 -3.48
CA ILE A 386 -23.69 16.45 -2.39
C ILE A 386 -23.85 17.87 -2.93
N ASP A 387 -24.79 18.62 -2.34
CA ASP A 387 -25.00 20.06 -2.63
C ASP A 387 -24.13 20.92 -1.72
N GLU A 388 -22.98 21.35 -2.24
CA GLU A 388 -22.02 22.17 -1.49
C GLU A 388 -22.52 23.57 -1.11
N SER A 389 -23.68 23.99 -1.62
CA SER A 389 -24.29 25.29 -1.30
C SER A 389 -25.15 25.25 -0.01
N LYS A 390 -25.44 24.04 0.49
CA LYS A 390 -26.25 23.80 1.67
C LYS A 390 -25.44 23.26 2.84
N PRO A 391 -25.85 23.50 4.09
CA PRO A 391 -25.28 22.84 5.24
C PRO A 391 -25.40 21.31 5.12
N LEU A 392 -24.31 20.58 5.38
CA LEU A 392 -24.26 19.11 5.38
C LEU A 392 -24.21 18.61 6.83
N GLU A 393 -25.20 17.78 7.21
CA GLU A 393 -25.16 17.10 8.50
C GLU A 393 -24.36 15.78 8.36
N LEU A 394 -23.35 15.63 9.17
CA LEU A 394 -22.54 14.42 9.35
C LEU A 394 -22.86 13.80 10.71
N PHE A 395 -22.92 12.47 10.80
CA PHE A 395 -23.16 11.79 12.06
C PHE A 395 -22.48 10.41 12.10
N ASP A 396 -22.00 10.02 13.27
CA ASP A 396 -21.44 8.69 13.49
C ASP A 396 -22.54 7.62 13.29
N PRO A 397 -22.39 6.66 12.37
CA PRO A 397 -23.45 5.70 12.03
C PRO A 397 -23.83 4.74 13.18
N VAL A 398 -23.00 4.65 14.23
CA VAL A 398 -23.22 3.83 15.43
C VAL A 398 -23.69 4.68 16.60
N GLN A 399 -23.02 5.83 16.81
CA GLN A 399 -23.31 6.78 17.88
C GLN A 399 -24.06 8.00 17.31
N THR A 400 -25.26 7.80 16.83
CA THR A 400 -26.03 8.79 16.03
C THR A 400 -26.31 10.12 16.70
N TRP A 401 -26.10 10.23 18.01
CA TRP A 401 -26.14 11.53 18.74
C TRP A 401 -24.90 12.39 18.50
N LYS A 402 -23.80 11.82 18.01
CA LYS A 402 -22.60 12.57 17.62
C LYS A 402 -22.82 13.11 16.21
N LYS A 403 -23.20 14.35 16.14
CA LYS A 403 -23.50 15.05 14.89
C LYS A 403 -22.63 16.29 14.73
N LYS A 404 -22.35 16.63 13.48
CA LYS A 404 -21.67 17.87 13.08
C LYS A 404 -22.33 18.43 11.84
N THR A 405 -22.77 19.69 11.89
CA THR A 405 -23.18 20.42 10.68
C THR A 405 -21.98 21.13 10.08
N VAL A 406 -21.71 20.86 8.83
CA VAL A 406 -20.60 21.45 8.07
C VAL A 406 -21.15 22.44 7.06
N THR A 407 -20.56 23.63 7.05
CA THR A 407 -20.80 24.67 6.06
C THR A 407 -19.47 25.11 5.47
N ASN A 408 -19.45 25.77 4.34
CA ASN A 408 -18.22 26.23 3.67
C ASN A 408 -17.23 25.10 3.40
N PHE A 409 -17.70 24.03 2.76
CA PHE A 409 -16.93 22.84 2.39
C PHE A 409 -16.95 22.61 0.89
N PHE A 410 -16.07 21.72 0.41
CA PHE A 410 -16.21 21.06 -0.88
C PHE A 410 -16.11 19.53 -0.71
N ALA A 411 -16.72 18.80 -1.65
CA ALA A 411 -16.76 17.35 -1.62
C ALA A 411 -16.04 16.78 -2.84
N LYS A 412 -15.15 15.80 -2.62
CA LYS A 412 -14.45 15.09 -3.70
C LYS A 412 -14.85 13.63 -3.69
N GLU A 413 -15.36 13.13 -4.81
CA GLU A 413 -15.61 11.70 -4.98
C GLU A 413 -14.29 10.94 -5.04
N LEU A 414 -14.14 9.90 -4.21
CA LEU A 414 -12.92 9.10 -4.11
C LEU A 414 -12.89 7.93 -5.08
N LEU A 415 -14.04 7.29 -5.36
CA LEU A 415 -14.14 6.16 -6.26
C LEU A 415 -14.23 6.65 -7.71
N VAL A 416 -13.14 6.53 -8.45
CA VAL A 416 -13.10 6.88 -9.87
C VAL A 416 -13.35 5.66 -10.76
N PRO A 417 -13.93 5.84 -11.97
CA PRO A 417 -14.12 4.73 -12.90
C PRO A 417 -12.77 4.21 -13.41
N ILE A 418 -12.56 2.90 -13.29
CA ILE A 418 -11.37 2.18 -13.76
C ILE A 418 -11.71 1.38 -15.02
N PHE A 419 -12.79 0.58 -14.97
CA PHE A 419 -13.36 -0.12 -16.11
C PHE A 419 -14.82 0.29 -16.31
N LYS A 420 -15.24 0.37 -17.57
CA LYS A 420 -16.60 0.60 -18.01
C LYS A 420 -16.93 -0.39 -19.11
N ASN A 421 -17.96 -1.23 -18.88
CA ASN A 421 -18.36 -2.28 -19.81
C ASN A 421 -17.17 -3.14 -20.29
N GLY A 422 -16.28 -3.50 -19.36
CA GLY A 422 -15.08 -4.31 -19.62
C GLY A 422 -13.88 -3.53 -20.21
N GLU A 423 -14.05 -2.26 -20.57
CA GLU A 423 -12.97 -1.46 -21.12
C GLU A 423 -12.29 -0.59 -20.06
N CYS A 424 -10.95 -0.61 -20.03
CA CYS A 424 -10.19 0.24 -19.14
C CYS A 424 -10.27 1.70 -19.56
N VAL A 425 -10.89 2.53 -18.73
CA VAL A 425 -11.03 3.98 -18.95
C VAL A 425 -10.10 4.82 -18.09
N TYR A 426 -9.35 4.19 -17.18
CA TYR A 426 -8.40 4.85 -16.29
C TYR A 426 -6.99 4.84 -16.87
N LYS A 427 -6.34 5.99 -16.84
CA LYS A 427 -4.92 6.11 -17.14
C LYS A 427 -4.16 6.19 -15.82
N SER A 428 -3.41 5.16 -15.48
CA SER A 428 -2.54 5.17 -14.30
C SER A 428 -1.50 6.29 -14.42
N PRO A 429 -1.33 7.13 -13.37
CA PRO A 429 -0.22 8.06 -13.30
C PRO A 429 1.11 7.32 -13.21
N ASP A 430 2.24 7.99 -13.45
CA ASP A 430 3.54 7.41 -13.15
C ASP A 430 3.79 7.28 -11.64
N ILE A 431 4.80 6.51 -11.27
CA ILE A 431 5.05 6.17 -9.85
C ILE A 431 5.45 7.41 -9.02
N ASP A 432 6.13 8.39 -9.62
CA ASP A 432 6.53 9.63 -8.96
C ASP A 432 5.30 10.53 -8.72
N GLU A 433 4.38 10.58 -9.67
CA GLU A 433 3.10 11.28 -9.52
C GLU A 433 2.26 10.65 -8.40
N ILE A 434 2.23 9.31 -8.31
CA ILE A 434 1.52 8.59 -7.23
C ILE A 434 2.14 8.89 -5.88
N GLN A 435 3.48 8.85 -5.75
CA GLN A 435 4.16 9.19 -4.49
C GLN A 435 3.90 10.64 -4.06
N LYS A 436 3.98 11.58 -5.00
CA LYS A 436 3.68 12.99 -4.77
C LYS A 436 2.23 13.19 -4.30
N TYR A 437 1.29 12.57 -5.01
CA TYR A 437 -0.13 12.58 -4.66
C TYR A 437 -0.36 12.02 -3.25
N CYS A 438 0.26 10.90 -2.91
CA CYS A 438 0.18 10.30 -1.58
C CYS A 438 0.62 11.30 -0.49
N LYS A 439 1.77 11.94 -0.69
CA LYS A 439 2.27 12.96 0.24
C LYS A 439 1.29 14.12 0.40
N GLU A 440 0.77 14.65 -0.70
CA GLU A 440 -0.19 15.75 -0.70
C GLU A 440 -1.50 15.37 0.01
N GLN A 441 -2.04 14.18 -0.27
CA GLN A 441 -3.26 13.71 0.38
C GLN A 441 -3.10 13.49 1.89
N ILE A 442 -1.96 12.98 2.35
CA ILE A 442 -1.68 12.83 3.79
C ILE A 442 -1.59 14.20 4.47
N MET A 443 -1.10 15.21 3.78
CA MET A 443 -1.03 16.59 4.34
C MET A 443 -2.42 17.19 4.60
N THR A 444 -3.45 16.74 3.92
CA THR A 444 -4.84 17.19 4.19
C THR A 444 -5.42 16.61 5.47
N LEU A 445 -4.84 15.56 6.04
CA LEU A 445 -5.32 14.95 7.29
C LEU A 445 -4.87 15.77 8.51
N TRP A 446 -5.68 15.74 9.58
CA TRP A 446 -5.32 16.34 10.87
C TRP A 446 -4.09 15.72 11.48
N ASP A 447 -3.33 16.46 12.24
CA ASP A 447 -2.14 15.95 12.91
C ASP A 447 -2.46 14.84 13.91
N GLU A 448 -3.62 14.92 14.57
CA GLU A 448 -4.10 13.93 15.52
C GLU A 448 -4.36 12.55 14.87
N VAL A 449 -4.84 12.51 13.63
CA VAL A 449 -5.02 11.26 12.85
C VAL A 449 -3.67 10.65 12.47
N LYS A 450 -2.64 11.48 12.33
CA LYS A 450 -1.29 11.09 11.95
C LYS A 450 -0.43 10.58 13.12
N ARG A 451 -0.91 10.58 14.36
CA ARG A 451 -0.16 10.07 15.52
C ARG A 451 0.24 8.62 15.34
N PHE A 452 1.40 8.25 15.87
CA PHE A 452 1.87 6.85 15.87
C PHE A 452 1.12 6.03 16.91
N GLU A 453 0.86 6.61 18.06
CA GLU A 453 0.18 6.00 19.19
C GLU A 453 -1.14 6.71 19.45
N ASN A 454 -2.19 5.95 19.68
CA ASN A 454 -3.54 6.44 19.96
C ASN A 454 -3.97 7.58 19.02
N PRO A 455 -3.97 7.35 17.68
CA PRO A 455 -4.41 8.36 16.74
C PRO A 455 -5.89 8.68 16.95
N HIS A 456 -6.28 9.92 16.66
CA HIS A 456 -7.70 10.26 16.61
C HIS A 456 -8.39 9.46 15.50
N LYS A 457 -9.55 8.90 15.79
CA LYS A 457 -10.37 8.20 14.81
C LYS A 457 -10.89 9.20 13.77
N TYR A 458 -10.56 8.98 12.51
CA TYR A 458 -11.15 9.73 11.41
C TYR A 458 -12.62 9.34 11.22
N TYR A 459 -13.44 10.30 10.80
CA TYR A 459 -14.87 10.09 10.65
C TYR A 459 -15.19 9.49 9.28
N VAL A 460 -15.85 8.34 9.29
CA VAL A 460 -16.42 7.67 8.11
C VAL A 460 -17.92 7.52 8.39
N ASP A 461 -18.68 8.42 7.81
CA ASP A 461 -20.10 8.56 8.08
C ASP A 461 -20.96 8.00 6.95
N LEU A 462 -22.25 7.82 7.20
CA LEU A 462 -23.22 7.40 6.19
C LEU A 462 -24.21 8.54 5.92
N SER A 463 -24.65 8.66 4.65
CA SER A 463 -25.81 9.51 4.36
C SER A 463 -27.07 8.96 5.05
N ASP A 464 -28.02 9.82 5.34
CA ASP A 464 -29.33 9.42 5.93
C ASP A 464 -29.99 8.30 5.09
N LYS A 465 -29.94 8.41 3.77
CA LYS A 465 -30.52 7.40 2.85
C LYS A 465 -29.84 6.04 3.02
N LEU A 466 -28.51 6.01 3.02
CA LEU A 466 -27.75 4.76 3.17
C LEU A 466 -27.90 4.17 4.58
N TRP A 467 -27.90 5.01 5.60
CA TRP A 467 -28.10 4.60 6.99
C TRP A 467 -29.47 3.96 7.19
N ASN A 468 -30.54 4.58 6.67
CA ASN A 468 -31.91 4.04 6.73
C ASN A 468 -32.02 2.69 6.01
N ILE A 469 -31.46 2.56 4.79
CA ILE A 469 -31.43 1.28 4.04
C ILE A 469 -30.76 0.19 4.87
N LYS A 470 -29.62 0.50 5.49
CA LYS A 470 -28.88 -0.45 6.32
C LYS A 470 -29.69 -0.92 7.52
N ASN A 471 -30.30 0.01 8.25
CA ASN A 471 -31.09 -0.31 9.43
C ASN A 471 -32.37 -1.08 9.10
N ASP A 472 -33.07 -0.73 8.02
CA ASP A 472 -34.24 -1.46 7.55
C ASP A 472 -33.89 -2.93 7.23
N LEU A 473 -32.74 -3.18 6.61
CA LEU A 473 -32.30 -4.55 6.32
C LEU A 473 -31.97 -5.33 7.60
N LEU A 474 -31.35 -4.67 8.58
CA LEU A 474 -31.05 -5.29 9.88
C LEU A 474 -32.35 -5.63 10.63
N MET A 475 -33.32 -4.73 10.68
CA MET A 475 -34.58 -4.93 11.35
C MET A 475 -35.47 -6.02 10.69
N LYS A 476 -35.50 -6.09 9.35
CA LYS A 476 -36.27 -7.09 8.61
C LYS A 476 -35.78 -8.52 8.85
N ARG A 477 -34.46 -8.70 9.10
CA ARG A 477 -33.87 -10.02 9.30
C ARG A 477 -33.75 -10.42 10.77
N GLY A 478 -33.68 -9.47 11.70
CA GLY A 478 -33.66 -9.71 13.14
C GLY A 478 -35.05 -10.08 13.74
N ARG A 479 -36.14 -10.00 12.94
CA ARG A 479 -37.51 -10.36 13.36
C ARG A 479 -37.93 -11.78 12.99
N LYS A 480 -37.03 -12.66 12.58
CA LYS A 480 -37.32 -14.05 12.20
C LYS A 480 -36.82 -15.05 13.25
N GLU A 481 -36.96 -14.75 14.52
CA GLU A 481 -36.93 -15.73 15.61
C GLU A 481 -38.28 -15.76 16.31
#